data_c675a131242905510856b32f974c4193
#
_entry.id   c675a131242905510856b32f974c4193
#
_cell.length_a   1.000
_cell.length_b   1.000
_cell.length_c   1.000
_cell.angle_alpha   90.00
_cell.angle_beta   90.00
_cell.angle_gamma   90.00
#
_symmetry.space_group_name_H-M   'P 1'
#
loop_
_entity.id
_entity.type
_entity.pdbx_description
1 polymer ?
#
loop_
_entity_poly.entity_id
_entity_poly.type
_entity_poly.pdbx_seq_one_letter_code
_entity_poly.pdbx_strand_id
1 'polypeptide(L)'
;MSDELTKPLADRMRPRLLDEYIGQSHILKPGKPLYEAIKSGHLHSMIFWGPPGAGKTTLARIIAQHSDAVFIPISAVLAGVKDIREAVAQAKQAQQLNHRRTVLFVDEAHRFNKSQQDAFLPHVEDGTVFFIGATTENPSFSLNNALLSRARVYVLNPLTIEDLLIVLEQALTDNNRGIGALGININGSVKQLFAQAADGDARRLLNFLEIAAEFVLAHGEHDITETYAKEILSGSLRRFDNQGEEFYNQISALHKSVRGSAPDAALYWLCRMIDGGCDLAYLSRRIVRMASEDIGNADPRGLQIAINAWET
;
A
#
# COMPACT_ATOMS: atom_id res chain seq x y z
N MET A 1 4.27 23.81 -16.75
CA MET A 1 3.36 22.79 -17.31
C MET A 1 4.08 21.52 -17.78
N SER A 2 5.36 21.53 -18.14
CA SER A 2 6.10 20.31 -18.60
C SER A 2 6.48 19.32 -17.50
N ASP A 3 6.65 19.76 -16.27
CA ASP A 3 7.15 18.92 -15.17
C ASP A 3 6.08 18.01 -14.52
N GLU A 4 4.81 18.33 -14.62
CA GLU A 4 3.73 17.48 -14.05
C GLU A 4 3.41 16.27 -14.95
N LEU A 5 3.57 16.38 -16.25
CA LEU A 5 3.28 15.29 -17.19
C LEU A 5 4.36 14.18 -17.19
N THR A 6 5.54 14.45 -16.65
CA THR A 6 6.63 13.46 -16.50
C THR A 6 6.45 12.56 -15.28
N LYS A 7 5.53 12.90 -14.37
CA LYS A 7 5.23 12.07 -13.19
C LYS A 7 4.33 10.88 -13.57
N PRO A 8 4.48 9.75 -12.88
CA PRO A 8 3.58 8.60 -13.06
C PRO A 8 2.11 9.00 -12.93
N LEU A 9 1.24 8.37 -13.72
CA LEU A 9 -0.21 8.65 -13.73
C LEU A 9 -0.83 8.55 -12.32
N ALA A 10 -0.39 7.58 -11.53
CA ALA A 10 -0.86 7.40 -10.16
C ALA A 10 -0.54 8.60 -9.24
N ASP A 11 0.56 9.31 -9.48
CA ASP A 11 0.87 10.53 -8.73
C ASP A 11 0.11 11.74 -9.25
N ARG A 12 -0.09 11.86 -10.57
CA ARG A 12 -0.87 12.93 -11.19
C ARG A 12 -2.34 12.88 -10.78
N MET A 13 -2.91 11.67 -10.77
CA MET A 13 -4.32 11.42 -10.42
C MET A 13 -4.59 11.40 -8.91
N ARG A 14 -3.58 11.63 -8.08
CA ARG A 14 -3.76 11.67 -6.62
C ARG A 14 -4.79 12.73 -6.22
N PRO A 15 -5.86 12.37 -5.49
CA PRO A 15 -6.84 13.31 -4.96
C PRO A 15 -6.19 14.44 -4.16
N ARG A 16 -6.63 15.67 -4.43
CA ARG A 16 -6.16 16.89 -3.74
C ARG A 16 -7.16 17.40 -2.72
N LEU A 17 -8.44 17.11 -2.92
CA LEU A 17 -9.54 17.48 -2.04
C LEU A 17 -10.25 16.25 -1.49
N LEU A 18 -10.94 16.42 -0.37
CA LEU A 18 -11.70 15.34 0.26
C LEU A 18 -12.82 14.83 -0.66
N ASP A 19 -13.45 15.71 -1.43
CA ASP A 19 -14.53 15.35 -2.34
C ASP A 19 -14.05 14.57 -3.58
N GLU A 20 -12.75 14.62 -3.89
CA GLU A 20 -12.11 13.79 -4.92
C GLU A 20 -11.72 12.40 -4.38
N TYR A 21 -11.74 12.20 -3.06
CA TYR A 21 -11.26 10.98 -2.44
C TYR A 21 -12.31 9.87 -2.55
N ILE A 22 -11.99 8.82 -3.31
CA ILE A 22 -12.89 7.70 -3.59
C ILE A 22 -12.71 6.60 -2.56
N GLY A 23 -13.82 5.95 -2.19
CA GLY A 23 -13.85 4.85 -1.25
C GLY A 23 -13.86 5.27 0.21
N GLN A 24 -13.59 4.33 1.10
CA GLN A 24 -13.51 4.49 2.57
C GLN A 24 -14.76 5.10 3.21
N SER A 25 -15.92 4.86 2.61
CA SER A 25 -17.19 5.45 3.06
C SER A 25 -17.58 5.12 4.51
N HIS A 26 -17.01 4.07 5.10
CA HIS A 26 -17.22 3.67 6.49
C HIS A 26 -16.58 4.65 7.50
N ILE A 27 -15.56 5.43 7.09
CA ILE A 27 -14.89 6.44 7.92
C ILE A 27 -14.98 7.87 7.36
N LEU A 28 -15.26 8.04 6.06
CA LEU A 28 -15.25 9.33 5.34
C LEU A 28 -16.63 9.76 4.82
N LYS A 29 -17.72 9.40 5.52
CA LYS A 29 -19.06 9.95 5.24
C LYS A 29 -19.43 11.05 6.25
N PRO A 30 -20.28 12.01 5.88
CA PRO A 30 -20.86 12.95 6.82
C PRO A 30 -21.39 12.25 8.07
N GLY A 31 -21.11 12.82 9.24
CA GLY A 31 -21.44 12.24 10.54
C GLY A 31 -20.43 11.22 11.09
N LYS A 32 -19.38 10.87 10.34
CA LYS A 32 -18.31 10.03 10.84
C LYS A 32 -17.22 10.86 11.54
N PRO A 33 -16.64 10.38 12.64
CA PRO A 33 -15.68 11.17 13.44
C PRO A 33 -14.51 11.70 12.64
N LEU A 34 -13.94 10.91 11.72
CA LEU A 34 -12.81 11.36 10.89
C LEU A 34 -13.24 12.43 9.88
N TYR A 35 -14.39 12.25 9.23
CA TYR A 35 -14.93 13.24 8.29
C TYR A 35 -15.15 14.59 8.96
N GLU A 36 -15.81 14.60 10.14
CA GLU A 36 -16.09 15.83 10.89
C GLU A 36 -14.80 16.49 11.39
N ALA A 37 -13.82 15.70 11.84
CA ALA A 37 -12.51 16.22 12.23
C ALA A 37 -11.78 16.90 11.07
N ILE A 38 -11.82 16.32 9.86
CA ILE A 38 -11.23 16.92 8.66
C ILE A 38 -11.95 18.23 8.30
N LYS A 39 -13.28 18.20 8.22
CA LYS A 39 -14.08 19.38 7.85
C LYS A 39 -13.94 20.53 8.85
N SER A 40 -13.78 20.26 10.13
CA SER A 40 -13.58 21.28 11.17
C SER A 40 -12.11 21.70 11.33
N GLY A 41 -11.17 21.09 10.61
CA GLY A 41 -9.73 21.35 10.75
C GLY A 41 -9.14 20.92 12.09
N HIS A 42 -9.82 20.01 12.82
CA HIS A 42 -9.32 19.48 14.08
C HIS A 42 -8.32 18.36 13.85
N LEU A 43 -7.04 18.67 14.02
CA LEU A 43 -5.97 17.67 13.95
C LEU A 43 -5.92 16.85 15.24
N HIS A 44 -5.70 15.56 15.07
CA HIS A 44 -5.28 14.63 16.12
C HIS A 44 -4.32 13.60 15.52
N SER A 45 -3.53 12.95 16.35
CA SER A 45 -2.62 11.91 15.88
C SER A 45 -3.41 10.66 15.46
N MET A 46 -2.98 10.03 14.37
CA MET A 46 -3.70 8.93 13.70
C MET A 46 -2.74 7.86 13.20
N ILE A 47 -3.27 6.66 13.06
CA ILE A 47 -2.61 5.56 12.38
C ILE A 47 -3.58 5.05 11.31
N PHE A 48 -3.14 5.08 10.05
CA PHE A 48 -3.86 4.50 8.92
C PHE A 48 -3.34 3.10 8.66
N TRP A 49 -4.16 2.12 8.96
CA TRP A 49 -3.87 0.73 8.73
C TRP A 49 -4.70 0.19 7.56
N GLY A 50 -4.04 -0.43 6.58
CA GLY A 50 -4.72 -1.03 5.43
C GLY A 50 -3.77 -1.40 4.31
N PRO A 51 -4.26 -2.07 3.27
CA PRO A 51 -3.44 -2.58 2.16
C PRO A 51 -2.78 -1.46 1.36
N PRO A 52 -1.76 -1.79 0.54
CA PRO A 52 -1.21 -0.86 -0.44
C PRO A 52 -2.30 -0.28 -1.34
N GLY A 53 -2.10 0.93 -1.85
CA GLY A 53 -3.04 1.57 -2.77
C GLY A 53 -4.40 2.01 -2.21
N ALA A 54 -4.71 1.74 -0.94
CA ALA A 54 -5.97 2.14 -0.28
C ALA A 54 -6.07 3.66 0.02
N GLY A 55 -5.04 4.45 -0.32
CA GLY A 55 -5.07 5.91 -0.22
C GLY A 55 -4.52 6.50 1.08
N LYS A 56 -3.81 5.75 1.94
CA LYS A 56 -3.27 6.22 3.24
C LYS A 56 -2.49 7.53 3.15
N THR A 57 -1.49 7.60 2.27
CA THR A 57 -0.65 8.80 2.06
C THR A 57 -1.46 9.97 1.50
N THR A 58 -2.42 9.69 0.62
CA THR A 58 -3.31 10.69 0.04
C THR A 58 -4.20 11.31 1.10
N LEU A 59 -4.82 10.49 1.95
CA LEU A 59 -5.67 10.96 3.04
C LEU A 59 -4.89 11.83 4.03
N ALA A 60 -3.66 11.44 4.39
CA ALA A 60 -2.80 12.24 5.25
C ALA A 60 -2.49 13.63 4.67
N ARG A 61 -2.26 13.74 3.36
CA ARG A 61 -2.03 15.01 2.67
C ARG A 61 -3.29 15.88 2.67
N ILE A 62 -4.45 15.29 2.39
CA ILE A 62 -5.74 15.99 2.41
C ILE A 62 -6.02 16.57 3.81
N ILE A 63 -5.77 15.77 4.86
CA ILE A 63 -5.94 16.22 6.26
C ILE A 63 -5.02 17.40 6.58
N ALA A 64 -3.76 17.31 6.21
CA ALA A 64 -2.81 18.41 6.44
C ALA A 64 -3.24 19.69 5.71
N GLN A 65 -3.69 19.58 4.46
CA GLN A 65 -4.15 20.69 3.65
C GLN A 65 -5.42 21.35 4.23
N HIS A 66 -6.42 20.54 4.61
CA HIS A 66 -7.66 21.06 5.22
C HIS A 66 -7.44 21.76 6.56
N SER A 67 -6.37 21.40 7.26
CA SER A 67 -6.02 21.96 8.57
C SER A 67 -5.00 23.08 8.48
N ASP A 68 -4.63 23.54 7.29
CA ASP A 68 -3.53 24.47 7.01
C ASP A 68 -2.22 24.11 7.75
N ALA A 69 -1.95 22.83 7.83
CA ALA A 69 -0.77 22.32 8.50
C ALA A 69 0.40 22.10 7.54
N VAL A 70 1.62 22.25 8.03
CA VAL A 70 2.83 21.86 7.30
C VAL A 70 2.86 20.33 7.24
N PHE A 71 3.06 19.77 6.05
CA PHE A 71 3.16 18.32 5.85
C PHE A 71 4.62 17.91 5.70
N ILE A 72 5.14 17.15 6.68
CA ILE A 72 6.51 16.63 6.66
C ILE A 72 6.45 15.10 6.50
N PRO A 73 6.77 14.58 5.31
CA PRO A 73 6.80 13.13 5.07
C PRO A 73 8.14 12.52 5.50
N ILE A 74 8.10 11.39 6.17
CA ILE A 74 9.24 10.54 6.51
C ILE A 74 8.95 9.11 6.02
N SER A 75 9.90 8.52 5.31
CA SER A 75 9.84 7.09 4.99
C SER A 75 10.58 6.30 6.08
N ALA A 76 9.89 5.44 6.80
CA ALA A 76 10.52 4.63 7.84
C ALA A 76 11.54 3.60 7.29
N VAL A 77 11.50 3.34 5.98
CA VAL A 77 12.48 2.47 5.30
C VAL A 77 13.87 3.13 5.22
N LEU A 78 13.91 4.45 5.02
CA LEU A 78 15.15 5.19 4.73
C LEU A 78 15.61 6.06 5.91
N ALA A 79 14.68 6.46 6.79
CA ALA A 79 14.94 7.46 7.81
C ALA A 79 15.55 6.88 9.10
N GLY A 80 16.50 7.62 9.66
CA GLY A 80 17.07 7.38 10.97
C GLY A 80 16.57 8.38 12.04
N VAL A 81 17.10 8.27 13.25
CA VAL A 81 16.80 9.21 14.37
C VAL A 81 17.17 10.65 14.01
N LYS A 82 18.19 10.84 13.16
CA LYS A 82 18.61 12.18 12.69
C LYS A 82 17.51 12.86 11.89
N ASP A 83 16.90 12.13 10.94
CA ASP A 83 15.82 12.67 10.08
C ASP A 83 14.58 13.03 10.91
N ILE A 84 14.29 12.24 11.95
CA ILE A 84 13.20 12.53 12.90
C ILE A 84 13.48 13.85 13.63
N ARG A 85 14.72 14.05 14.13
CA ARG A 85 15.10 15.29 14.83
C ARG A 85 15.04 16.52 13.91
N GLU A 86 15.44 16.37 12.65
CA GLU A 86 15.36 17.44 11.65
C GLU A 86 13.90 17.81 11.36
N ALA A 87 13.02 16.81 11.20
CA ALA A 87 11.59 17.04 11.02
C ALA A 87 10.95 17.76 12.23
N VAL A 88 11.32 17.37 13.44
CA VAL A 88 10.88 18.06 14.67
C VAL A 88 11.39 19.48 14.73
N ALA A 89 12.65 19.73 14.33
CA ALA A 89 13.21 21.09 14.28
C ALA A 89 12.44 21.96 13.29
N GLN A 90 12.11 21.44 12.10
CA GLN A 90 11.28 22.12 11.10
C GLN A 90 9.87 22.41 11.66
N ALA A 91 9.27 21.47 12.40
CA ALA A 91 7.96 21.67 13.02
C ALA A 91 7.97 22.81 14.05
N LYS A 92 8.99 22.84 14.91
CA LYS A 92 9.18 23.94 15.90
C LYS A 92 9.36 25.30 15.22
N GLN A 93 10.14 25.34 14.13
CA GLN A 93 10.32 26.56 13.35
C GLN A 93 9.01 27.00 12.68
N ALA A 94 8.25 26.11 12.11
CA ALA A 94 6.95 26.42 11.51
C ALA A 94 5.94 26.97 12.54
N GLN A 95 5.95 26.42 13.75
CA GLN A 95 5.11 26.87 14.84
C GLN A 95 5.53 28.25 15.35
N GLN A 96 6.85 28.51 15.52
CA GLN A 96 7.38 29.77 16.03
C GLN A 96 7.22 30.93 15.03
N LEU A 97 7.52 30.69 13.73
CA LEU A 97 7.54 31.76 12.73
C LEU A 97 6.17 32.01 12.11
N ASN A 98 5.38 30.96 11.90
CA ASN A 98 4.15 31.04 11.11
C ASN A 98 2.91 30.64 11.90
N HIS A 99 3.00 30.27 13.16
CA HIS A 99 1.92 29.74 14.00
C HIS A 99 1.18 28.55 13.34
N ARG A 100 1.87 27.82 12.43
CA ARG A 100 1.29 26.69 11.71
C ARG A 100 1.54 25.38 12.45
N ARG A 101 0.51 24.55 12.50
CA ARG A 101 0.58 23.18 12.99
C ARG A 101 1.37 22.32 12.00
N THR A 102 1.95 21.22 12.46
CA THR A 102 2.71 20.30 11.61
C THR A 102 2.14 18.90 11.71
N VAL A 103 1.86 18.31 10.55
CA VAL A 103 1.60 16.87 10.40
C VAL A 103 2.90 16.18 10.04
N LEU A 104 3.38 15.35 10.96
CA LEU A 104 4.49 14.43 10.72
C LEU A 104 3.92 13.13 10.16
N PHE A 105 4.08 12.91 8.86
CA PHE A 105 3.62 11.70 8.20
C PHE A 105 4.73 10.67 8.11
N VAL A 106 4.50 9.48 8.69
CA VAL A 106 5.46 8.37 8.67
C VAL A 106 4.89 7.24 7.81
N ASP A 107 5.48 7.05 6.63
CA ASP A 107 5.11 5.94 5.75
C ASP A 107 5.83 4.66 6.19
N GLU A 108 5.13 3.52 6.11
CA GLU A 108 5.60 2.21 6.59
C GLU A 108 6.05 2.25 8.06
N ALA A 109 5.25 2.87 8.92
CA ALA A 109 5.58 3.14 10.32
C ALA A 109 6.01 1.90 11.13
N HIS A 110 5.57 0.71 10.73
CA HIS A 110 5.96 -0.59 11.31
C HIS A 110 7.46 -0.91 11.16
N ARG A 111 8.16 -0.25 10.23
CA ARG A 111 9.60 -0.44 10.03
C ARG A 111 10.47 0.35 11.01
N PHE A 112 9.91 1.29 11.73
CA PHE A 112 10.63 1.97 12.80
C PHE A 112 10.85 1.05 14.00
N ASN A 113 12.09 0.97 14.46
CA ASN A 113 12.41 0.32 15.71
C ASN A 113 11.92 1.16 16.92
N LYS A 114 11.93 0.57 18.12
CA LYS A 114 11.44 1.21 19.33
C LYS A 114 12.11 2.56 19.61
N SER A 115 13.42 2.66 19.44
CA SER A 115 14.17 3.91 19.68
C SER A 115 13.77 5.03 18.72
N GLN A 116 13.47 4.69 17.46
CA GLN A 116 12.97 5.65 16.47
C GLN A 116 11.54 6.09 16.82
N GLN A 117 10.67 5.16 17.23
CA GLN A 117 9.32 5.49 17.68
C GLN A 117 9.35 6.37 18.93
N ASP A 118 10.22 6.10 19.90
CA ASP A 118 10.36 6.88 21.12
C ASP A 118 10.90 8.30 20.86
N ALA A 119 11.66 8.50 19.76
CA ALA A 119 12.27 9.80 19.46
C ALA A 119 11.27 10.91 19.14
N PHE A 120 10.07 10.59 18.63
CA PHE A 120 9.04 11.61 18.35
C PHE A 120 7.91 11.65 19.37
N LEU A 121 7.83 10.69 20.31
CA LEU A 121 6.77 10.65 21.33
C LEU A 121 6.65 11.95 22.16
N PRO A 122 7.73 12.55 22.70
CA PRO A 122 7.63 13.80 23.45
C PRO A 122 6.99 14.93 22.62
N HIS A 123 7.23 14.93 21.30
CA HIS A 123 6.74 15.97 20.39
C HIS A 123 5.31 15.74 19.92
N VAL A 124 4.82 14.51 20.03
CA VAL A 124 3.39 14.18 19.91
C VAL A 124 2.64 14.55 21.18
N GLU A 125 3.27 14.35 22.35
CA GLU A 125 2.69 14.68 23.66
C GLU A 125 2.55 16.19 23.88
N ASP A 126 3.56 16.96 23.53
CA ASP A 126 3.55 18.43 23.68
C ASP A 126 2.81 19.17 22.56
N GLY A 127 2.32 18.43 21.54
CA GLY A 127 1.58 18.99 20.40
C GLY A 127 2.45 19.72 19.38
N THR A 128 3.76 19.60 19.44
CA THR A 128 4.68 20.14 18.41
C THR A 128 4.39 19.53 17.05
N VAL A 129 4.06 18.22 17.01
CA VAL A 129 3.66 17.52 15.81
C VAL A 129 2.39 16.69 16.02
N PHE A 130 1.56 16.62 14.99
CA PHE A 130 0.48 15.66 14.88
C PHE A 130 1.00 14.47 14.06
N PHE A 131 1.09 13.32 14.70
CA PHE A 131 1.59 12.11 14.06
C PHE A 131 0.52 11.47 13.19
N ILE A 132 0.85 11.17 11.93
CA ILE A 132 0.03 10.32 11.06
C ILE A 132 0.91 9.18 10.56
N GLY A 133 0.75 7.99 11.12
CA GLY A 133 1.43 6.78 10.67
C GLY A 133 0.63 6.03 9.61
N ALA A 134 1.27 5.59 8.54
CA ALA A 134 0.71 4.66 7.58
C ALA A 134 1.40 3.30 7.73
N THR A 135 0.62 2.23 7.74
CA THR A 135 1.13 0.86 7.86
C THR A 135 0.25 -0.14 7.14
N THR A 136 0.85 -1.18 6.60
CA THR A 136 0.15 -2.37 6.08
C THR A 136 0.03 -3.45 7.14
N GLU A 137 0.87 -3.43 8.18
CA GLU A 137 0.84 -4.42 9.27
C GLU A 137 -0.11 -3.98 10.39
N ASN A 138 -0.60 -4.96 11.16
CA ASN A 138 -1.43 -4.67 12.32
C ASN A 138 -0.64 -3.83 13.35
N PRO A 139 -1.08 -2.58 13.60
CA PRO A 139 -0.35 -1.65 14.45
C PRO A 139 -0.14 -2.14 15.88
N SER A 140 -1.02 -3.03 16.39
CA SER A 140 -0.89 -3.59 17.73
C SER A 140 0.35 -4.48 17.91
N PHE A 141 0.95 -4.98 16.83
CA PHE A 141 2.16 -5.80 16.88
C PHE A 141 3.43 -5.03 16.50
N SER A 142 3.29 -3.95 15.76
CA SER A 142 4.41 -3.24 15.16
C SER A 142 4.71 -1.88 15.77
N LEU A 143 3.73 -1.27 16.45
CA LEU A 143 3.89 0.03 17.09
C LEU A 143 3.89 -0.09 18.61
N ASN A 144 4.62 0.79 19.28
CA ASN A 144 4.67 0.77 20.74
C ASN A 144 3.36 1.29 21.37
N ASN A 145 3.04 0.78 22.56
CA ASN A 145 1.82 1.12 23.28
C ASN A 145 1.71 2.61 23.61
N ALA A 146 2.84 3.29 23.79
CA ALA A 146 2.86 4.73 24.09
C ALA A 146 2.34 5.53 22.90
N LEU A 147 2.67 5.14 21.66
CA LEU A 147 2.16 5.76 20.45
C LEU A 147 0.69 5.41 20.22
N LEU A 148 0.32 4.12 20.39
CA LEU A 148 -1.05 3.64 20.21
C LEU A 148 -2.03 4.31 21.19
N SER A 149 -1.62 4.64 22.40
CA SER A 149 -2.45 5.35 23.39
C SER A 149 -2.74 6.81 23.02
N ARG A 150 -1.96 7.41 22.12
CA ARG A 150 -2.04 8.81 21.70
C ARG A 150 -2.57 9.02 20.29
N ALA A 151 -2.68 7.96 19.50
CA ALA A 151 -3.13 8.02 18.13
C ALA A 151 -4.37 7.15 17.93
N ARG A 152 -5.34 7.64 17.15
CA ARG A 152 -6.50 6.85 16.76
C ARG A 152 -6.19 5.99 15.55
N VAL A 153 -6.50 4.71 15.62
CA VAL A 153 -6.34 3.80 14.49
C VAL A 153 -7.59 3.87 13.60
N TYR A 154 -7.36 4.12 12.31
CA TYR A 154 -8.36 4.07 11.26
C TYR A 154 -8.00 2.97 10.27
N VAL A 155 -8.91 2.02 10.09
CA VAL A 155 -8.72 0.93 9.14
C VAL A 155 -9.19 1.40 7.76
N LEU A 156 -8.30 1.32 6.77
CA LEU A 156 -8.63 1.54 5.37
C LEU A 156 -8.81 0.19 4.68
N ASN A 157 -9.96 0.01 4.05
CA ASN A 157 -10.28 -1.21 3.32
C ASN A 157 -9.68 -1.15 1.91
N PRO A 158 -9.45 -2.30 1.24
CA PRO A 158 -9.23 -2.32 -0.20
C PRO A 158 -10.34 -1.57 -0.91
N LEU A 159 -10.04 -0.90 -2.02
CA LEU A 159 -11.07 -0.26 -2.84
C LEU A 159 -11.95 -1.34 -3.49
N THR A 160 -13.25 -1.08 -3.59
CA THR A 160 -14.16 -1.96 -4.31
C THR A 160 -13.92 -1.87 -5.82
N ILE A 161 -14.45 -2.83 -6.58
CA ILE A 161 -14.38 -2.77 -8.05
C ILE A 161 -15.07 -1.51 -8.57
N GLU A 162 -16.18 -1.12 -7.96
CA GLU A 162 -16.91 0.10 -8.29
C GLU A 162 -16.08 1.36 -8.03
N ASP A 163 -15.38 1.43 -6.88
CA ASP A 163 -14.45 2.51 -6.56
C ASP A 163 -13.33 2.60 -7.59
N LEU A 164 -12.74 1.46 -7.96
CA LEU A 164 -11.67 1.38 -8.96
C LEU A 164 -12.14 1.81 -10.36
N LEU A 165 -13.36 1.44 -10.75
CA LEU A 165 -13.95 1.90 -12.01
C LEU A 165 -14.14 3.41 -12.05
N ILE A 166 -14.52 4.04 -10.92
CA ILE A 166 -14.62 5.50 -10.81
C ILE A 166 -13.23 6.14 -10.98
N VAL A 167 -12.20 5.59 -10.31
CA VAL A 167 -10.81 6.07 -10.46
C VAL A 167 -10.35 5.97 -11.92
N LEU A 168 -10.63 4.84 -12.56
CA LEU A 168 -10.28 4.60 -13.96
C LEU A 168 -10.95 5.60 -14.90
N GLU A 169 -12.26 5.85 -14.70
CA GLU A 169 -13.02 6.79 -15.51
C GLU A 169 -12.51 8.23 -15.35
N GLN A 170 -12.19 8.63 -14.12
CA GLN A 170 -11.56 9.93 -13.88
C GLN A 170 -10.22 10.07 -14.61
N ALA A 171 -9.38 9.03 -14.60
CA ALA A 171 -8.09 9.04 -15.29
C ALA A 171 -8.25 9.11 -16.83
N LEU A 172 -9.27 8.45 -17.37
CA LEU A 172 -9.58 8.46 -18.80
C LEU A 172 -10.15 9.78 -19.30
N THR A 173 -10.86 10.52 -18.44
CA THR A 173 -11.57 11.74 -18.83
C THR A 173 -10.85 13.04 -18.45
N ASP A 174 -9.97 13.01 -17.45
CA ASP A 174 -9.21 14.20 -17.03
C ASP A 174 -8.11 14.53 -18.06
N ASN A 175 -8.29 15.66 -18.76
CA ASN A 175 -7.33 16.13 -19.78
C ASN A 175 -6.06 16.75 -19.19
N ASN A 176 -6.06 17.13 -17.93
CA ASN A 176 -4.95 17.84 -17.29
C ASN A 176 -4.04 16.91 -16.49
N ARG A 177 -4.62 16.03 -15.68
CA ARG A 177 -3.92 15.11 -14.79
C ARG A 177 -3.91 13.68 -15.32
N GLY A 178 -4.96 13.30 -16.04
CA GLY A 178 -5.17 11.97 -16.60
C GLY A 178 -4.56 11.79 -17.98
N ILE A 179 -5.19 10.90 -18.72
CA ILE A 179 -4.84 10.57 -20.11
C ILE A 179 -5.94 10.97 -21.11
N GLY A 180 -6.94 11.78 -20.68
CA GLY A 180 -8.06 12.18 -21.53
C GLY A 180 -7.63 12.86 -22.84
N ALA A 181 -6.57 13.69 -22.78
CA ALA A 181 -6.01 14.35 -23.95
C ALA A 181 -5.38 13.40 -24.99
N LEU A 182 -5.10 12.15 -24.62
CA LEU A 182 -4.50 11.14 -25.52
C LEU A 182 -5.55 10.45 -26.41
N GLY A 183 -6.85 10.63 -26.14
CA GLY A 183 -7.93 10.01 -26.92
C GLY A 183 -7.97 8.48 -26.83
N ILE A 184 -7.55 7.92 -25.71
CA ILE A 184 -7.53 6.46 -25.51
C ILE A 184 -8.95 5.96 -25.25
N ASN A 185 -9.34 4.92 -25.99
CA ASN A 185 -10.61 4.25 -25.83
C ASN A 185 -10.42 2.90 -25.11
N ILE A 186 -11.33 2.61 -24.20
CA ILE A 186 -11.32 1.37 -23.43
C ILE A 186 -12.75 0.90 -23.24
N ASN A 187 -13.05 -0.35 -23.59
CA ASN A 187 -14.40 -0.89 -23.45
C ASN A 187 -14.68 -1.34 -21.99
N GLY A 188 -15.96 -1.58 -21.69
CA GLY A 188 -16.38 -1.96 -20.34
C GLY A 188 -15.78 -3.27 -19.82
N SER A 189 -15.55 -4.26 -20.71
CA SER A 189 -14.95 -5.54 -20.32
C SER A 189 -13.50 -5.39 -19.92
N VAL A 190 -12.73 -4.54 -20.61
CA VAL A 190 -11.34 -4.25 -20.28
C VAL A 190 -11.24 -3.41 -18.99
N LYS A 191 -12.14 -2.42 -18.78
CA LYS A 191 -12.22 -1.69 -17.51
C LYS A 191 -12.41 -2.63 -16.32
N GLN A 192 -13.34 -3.58 -16.45
CA GLN A 192 -13.58 -4.61 -15.43
C GLN A 192 -12.36 -5.49 -15.19
N LEU A 193 -11.69 -5.92 -16.27
CA LEU A 193 -10.49 -6.74 -16.18
C LEU A 193 -9.36 -6.03 -15.42
N PHE A 194 -9.11 -4.75 -15.70
CA PHE A 194 -8.12 -3.95 -14.97
C PHE A 194 -8.50 -3.75 -13.51
N ALA A 195 -9.77 -3.45 -13.21
CA ALA A 195 -10.25 -3.26 -11.84
C ALA A 195 -10.11 -4.56 -11.02
N GLN A 196 -10.47 -5.71 -11.59
CA GLN A 196 -10.29 -7.01 -10.94
C GLN A 196 -8.80 -7.34 -10.70
N ALA A 197 -7.94 -7.11 -11.70
CA ALA A 197 -6.52 -7.38 -11.59
C ALA A 197 -5.79 -6.44 -10.61
N ALA A 198 -6.33 -5.24 -10.38
CA ALA A 198 -5.79 -4.27 -9.44
C ALA A 198 -6.03 -4.67 -7.97
N ASP A 199 -7.03 -5.51 -7.70
CA ASP A 199 -7.29 -6.11 -6.38
C ASP A 199 -7.34 -5.07 -5.23
N GLY A 200 -8.13 -4.01 -5.42
CA GLY A 200 -8.32 -2.95 -4.42
C GLY A 200 -7.22 -1.88 -4.36
N ASP A 201 -6.21 -1.96 -5.23
CA ASP A 201 -5.07 -1.01 -5.28
C ASP A 201 -5.22 -0.02 -6.45
N ALA A 202 -5.58 1.25 -6.14
CA ALA A 202 -5.71 2.30 -7.15
C ALA A 202 -4.39 2.64 -7.86
N ARG A 203 -3.24 2.52 -7.18
CA ARG A 203 -1.92 2.77 -7.80
C ARG A 203 -1.63 1.73 -8.86
N ARG A 204 -1.91 0.47 -8.55
CA ARG A 204 -1.74 -0.64 -9.47
C ARG A 204 -2.66 -0.51 -10.69
N LEU A 205 -3.93 -0.13 -10.48
CA LEU A 205 -4.88 0.15 -11.56
C LEU A 205 -4.37 1.22 -12.52
N LEU A 206 -3.94 2.37 -11.98
CA LEU A 206 -3.44 3.49 -12.78
C LEU A 206 -2.14 3.15 -13.51
N ASN A 207 -1.28 2.33 -12.92
CA ASN A 207 -0.09 1.82 -13.58
C ASN A 207 -0.44 0.89 -14.76
N PHE A 208 -1.45 0.02 -14.62
CA PHE A 208 -1.93 -0.78 -15.75
C PHE A 208 -2.45 0.09 -16.90
N LEU A 209 -3.23 1.12 -16.56
CA LEU A 209 -3.75 2.06 -17.55
C LEU A 209 -2.63 2.82 -18.25
N GLU A 210 -1.63 3.30 -17.52
CA GLU A 210 -0.47 4.04 -18.06
C GLU A 210 0.31 3.18 -19.04
N ILE A 211 0.68 1.96 -18.65
CA ILE A 211 1.39 1.00 -19.51
C ILE A 211 0.56 0.68 -20.76
N ALA A 212 -0.75 0.48 -20.60
CA ALA A 212 -1.63 0.15 -21.73
C ALA A 212 -1.75 1.31 -22.71
N ALA A 213 -1.85 2.55 -22.21
CA ALA A 213 -1.89 3.75 -23.03
C ALA A 213 -0.59 3.94 -23.83
N GLU A 214 0.55 3.81 -23.16
CA GLU A 214 1.87 3.88 -23.82
C GLU A 214 2.04 2.81 -24.88
N PHE A 215 1.58 1.58 -24.60
CA PHE A 215 1.68 0.46 -25.53
C PHE A 215 0.89 0.70 -26.81
N VAL A 216 -0.39 1.08 -26.72
CA VAL A 216 -1.21 1.31 -27.92
C VAL A 216 -0.75 2.51 -28.72
N LEU A 217 -0.32 3.60 -28.07
CA LEU A 217 0.22 4.77 -28.74
C LEU A 217 1.53 4.47 -29.50
N ALA A 218 2.39 3.61 -28.94
CA ALA A 218 3.61 3.17 -29.63
C ALA A 218 3.32 2.38 -30.93
N HIS A 219 2.13 1.77 -31.02
CA HIS A 219 1.66 1.07 -32.23
C HIS A 219 0.83 1.98 -33.15
N GLY A 220 0.64 3.26 -32.81
CA GLY A 220 -0.20 4.18 -33.58
C GLY A 220 -1.70 3.91 -33.42
N GLU A 221 -2.09 3.22 -32.35
CA GLU A 221 -3.48 2.85 -32.02
C GLU A 221 -3.96 3.68 -30.81
N HIS A 222 -5.29 3.72 -30.64
CA HIS A 222 -5.93 4.38 -29.50
C HIS A 222 -6.88 3.48 -28.70
N ASP A 223 -7.13 2.27 -29.21
CA ASP A 223 -8.07 1.32 -28.60
C ASP A 223 -7.33 0.27 -27.77
N ILE A 224 -7.58 0.22 -26.47
CA ILE A 224 -7.07 -0.86 -25.61
C ILE A 224 -8.02 -2.05 -25.72
N THR A 225 -7.59 -3.09 -26.46
CA THR A 225 -8.33 -4.34 -26.66
C THR A 225 -8.15 -5.29 -25.47
N GLU A 226 -9.05 -6.30 -25.36
CA GLU A 226 -8.87 -7.36 -24.35
C GLU A 226 -7.57 -8.15 -24.52
N THR A 227 -7.10 -8.32 -25.74
CA THR A 227 -5.85 -9.01 -26.04
C THR A 227 -4.67 -8.26 -25.44
N TYR A 228 -4.58 -6.96 -25.68
CA TYR A 228 -3.54 -6.11 -25.12
C TYR A 228 -3.62 -6.04 -23.58
N ALA A 229 -4.84 -5.92 -23.04
CA ALA A 229 -5.03 -5.92 -21.59
C ALA A 229 -4.53 -7.23 -20.95
N LYS A 230 -4.86 -8.38 -21.52
CA LYS A 230 -4.40 -9.69 -21.01
C LYS A 230 -2.87 -9.84 -21.10
N GLU A 231 -2.26 -9.35 -22.17
CA GLU A 231 -0.81 -9.38 -22.34
C GLU A 231 -0.09 -8.52 -21.26
N ILE A 232 -0.56 -7.30 -21.04
CA ILE A 232 -0.03 -6.39 -20.03
C ILE A 232 -0.19 -6.97 -18.62
N LEU A 233 -1.37 -7.52 -18.31
CA LEU A 233 -1.65 -8.14 -17.03
C LEU A 233 -0.80 -9.40 -16.81
N SER A 234 -0.59 -10.23 -17.83
CA SER A 234 0.25 -11.43 -17.71
C SER A 234 1.70 -11.10 -17.41
N GLY A 235 2.23 -10.01 -17.95
CA GLY A 235 3.56 -9.51 -17.65
C GLY A 235 3.70 -8.95 -16.22
N SER A 236 2.63 -8.40 -15.66
CA SER A 236 2.62 -7.80 -14.31
C SER A 236 2.23 -8.79 -13.22
N LEU A 237 1.42 -9.80 -13.50
CA LEU A 237 1.10 -10.89 -12.57
C LEU A 237 2.31 -11.77 -12.24
N ARG A 238 3.34 -11.79 -13.11
CA ARG A 238 4.61 -12.49 -12.86
C ARG A 238 5.53 -11.76 -11.87
N ARG A 239 5.26 -10.49 -11.54
CA ARG A 239 5.98 -9.78 -10.48
C ARG A 239 5.30 -10.07 -9.15
N PHE A 240 5.64 -11.19 -8.58
CA PHE A 240 5.33 -11.52 -7.20
C PHE A 240 5.88 -10.41 -6.29
N ASP A 241 5.03 -9.90 -5.38
CA ASP A 241 5.48 -8.98 -4.35
C ASP A 241 6.36 -9.75 -3.35
N ASN A 242 7.66 -9.75 -3.64
CA ASN A 242 8.67 -10.59 -2.97
C ASN A 242 8.86 -10.29 -1.47
N GLN A 243 8.10 -9.37 -0.86
CA GLN A 243 8.17 -9.05 0.58
C GLN A 243 6.87 -8.40 1.12
N GLY A 244 5.76 -8.41 0.38
CA GLY A 244 4.47 -7.86 0.82
C GLY A 244 3.63 -8.82 1.65
N GLU A 245 2.48 -8.33 2.11
CA GLU A 245 1.52 -9.08 2.94
C GLU A 245 1.01 -10.35 2.23
N GLU A 246 0.82 -10.31 0.91
CA GLU A 246 0.44 -11.45 0.08
C GLU A 246 1.47 -12.60 0.13
N PHE A 247 2.75 -12.27 0.14
CA PHE A 247 3.82 -13.26 0.31
C PHE A 247 3.71 -13.98 1.65
N TYR A 248 3.52 -13.24 2.74
CA TYR A 248 3.36 -13.83 4.08
C TYR A 248 2.05 -14.61 4.20
N ASN A 249 0.98 -14.17 3.56
CA ASN A 249 -0.29 -14.88 3.52
C ASN A 249 -0.16 -16.23 2.78
N GLN A 250 0.50 -16.25 1.63
CA GLN A 250 0.69 -17.45 0.83
C GLN A 250 1.62 -18.45 1.50
N ILE A 251 2.75 -18.02 2.08
CA ILE A 251 3.63 -18.93 2.84
C ILE A 251 2.93 -19.44 4.10
N SER A 252 2.11 -18.63 4.76
CA SER A 252 1.29 -19.05 5.89
C SER A 252 0.22 -20.06 5.47
N ALA A 253 -0.42 -19.85 4.32
CA ALA A 253 -1.39 -20.79 3.76
C ALA A 253 -0.74 -22.13 3.40
N LEU A 254 0.46 -22.12 2.80
CA LEU A 254 1.26 -23.33 2.55
C LEU A 254 1.55 -24.08 3.86
N HIS A 255 2.05 -23.40 4.89
CA HIS A 255 2.31 -24.00 6.19
C HIS A 255 1.06 -24.61 6.84
N LYS A 256 -0.05 -23.87 6.84
CA LYS A 256 -1.34 -24.35 7.39
C LYS A 256 -1.87 -25.56 6.63
N SER A 257 -1.68 -25.60 5.31
CA SER A 257 -2.09 -26.74 4.47
C SER A 257 -1.29 -28.00 4.80
N VAL A 258 0.03 -27.86 5.01
CA VAL A 258 0.88 -28.99 5.45
C VAL A 258 0.45 -29.48 6.83
N ARG A 259 0.29 -28.60 7.82
CA ARG A 259 -0.18 -28.93 9.17
C ARG A 259 -1.57 -29.55 9.19
N GLY A 260 -2.45 -29.09 8.29
CA GLY A 260 -3.80 -29.62 8.13
C GLY A 260 -3.88 -30.91 7.32
N SER A 261 -2.74 -31.50 6.91
CA SER A 261 -2.69 -32.69 6.09
C SER A 261 -3.51 -32.59 4.80
N ALA A 262 -3.49 -31.42 4.16
CA ALA A 262 -4.19 -31.10 2.91
C ALA A 262 -3.15 -31.02 1.75
N PRO A 263 -2.75 -32.14 1.13
CA PRO A 263 -1.66 -32.19 0.15
C PRO A 263 -1.96 -31.39 -1.11
N ASP A 264 -3.20 -31.42 -1.62
CA ASP A 264 -3.60 -30.67 -2.81
C ASP A 264 -3.54 -29.16 -2.58
N ALA A 265 -3.97 -28.70 -1.39
CA ALA A 265 -3.88 -27.28 -1.02
C ALA A 265 -2.41 -26.85 -0.83
N ALA A 266 -1.57 -27.70 -0.23
CA ALA A 266 -0.15 -27.42 -0.08
C ALA A 266 0.55 -27.31 -1.45
N LEU A 267 0.27 -28.24 -2.36
CA LEU A 267 0.80 -28.22 -3.72
C LEU A 267 0.33 -26.99 -4.49
N TYR A 268 -0.95 -26.63 -4.36
CA TYR A 268 -1.50 -25.41 -4.98
C TYR A 268 -0.74 -24.16 -4.54
N TRP A 269 -0.58 -23.96 -3.24
CA TRP A 269 0.12 -22.77 -2.73
C TRP A 269 1.60 -22.76 -3.10
N LEU A 270 2.26 -23.92 -3.11
CA LEU A 270 3.64 -24.04 -3.55
C LEU A 270 3.80 -23.63 -5.03
N CYS A 271 2.98 -24.23 -5.92
CA CYS A 271 3.01 -23.91 -7.34
C CYS A 271 2.68 -22.43 -7.60
N ARG A 272 1.70 -21.88 -6.88
CA ARG A 272 1.34 -20.47 -7.00
C ARG A 272 2.48 -19.53 -6.59
N MET A 273 3.23 -19.87 -5.54
CA MET A 273 4.40 -19.09 -5.10
C MET A 273 5.56 -19.20 -6.11
N ILE A 274 5.78 -20.36 -6.71
CA ILE A 274 6.80 -20.57 -7.75
C ILE A 274 6.41 -19.78 -9.01
N ASP A 275 5.18 -19.89 -9.48
CA ASP A 275 4.67 -19.20 -10.65
C ASP A 275 4.71 -17.65 -10.46
N GLY A 276 4.48 -17.19 -9.22
CA GLY A 276 4.62 -15.80 -8.83
C GLY A 276 6.07 -15.30 -8.74
N GLY A 277 7.08 -16.13 -8.96
CA GLY A 277 8.50 -15.75 -8.93
C GLY A 277 9.11 -15.67 -7.53
N CYS A 278 8.56 -16.40 -6.57
CA CYS A 278 9.16 -16.52 -5.23
C CYS A 278 10.57 -17.10 -5.31
N ASP A 279 11.48 -16.58 -4.48
CA ASP A 279 12.84 -17.12 -4.36
C ASP A 279 12.80 -18.60 -3.95
N LEU A 280 13.28 -19.47 -4.83
CA LEU A 280 13.28 -20.93 -4.62
C LEU A 280 14.11 -21.31 -3.41
N ALA A 281 15.22 -20.62 -3.13
CA ALA A 281 16.04 -20.90 -1.95
C ALA A 281 15.28 -20.55 -0.65
N TYR A 282 14.43 -19.49 -0.68
CA TYR A 282 13.56 -19.20 0.44
C TYR A 282 12.49 -20.27 0.63
N LEU A 283 11.81 -20.70 -0.43
CA LEU A 283 10.80 -21.76 -0.38
C LEU A 283 11.40 -23.08 0.14
N SER A 284 12.55 -23.47 -0.38
CA SER A 284 13.23 -24.68 0.02
C SER A 284 13.58 -24.67 1.52
N ARG A 285 14.12 -23.55 2.03
CA ARG A 285 14.36 -23.38 3.49
C ARG A 285 13.08 -23.54 4.31
N ARG A 286 11.95 -23.03 3.82
CA ARG A 286 10.66 -23.17 4.51
C ARG A 286 10.15 -24.60 4.49
N ILE A 287 10.31 -25.33 3.39
CA ILE A 287 9.93 -26.76 3.28
C ILE A 287 10.79 -27.60 4.22
N VAL A 288 12.10 -27.38 4.25
CA VAL A 288 13.01 -28.07 5.20
C VAL A 288 12.57 -27.80 6.65
N ARG A 289 12.20 -26.56 6.97
CA ARG A 289 11.71 -26.21 8.30
C ARG A 289 10.39 -26.93 8.64
N MET A 290 9.43 -27.01 7.71
CA MET A 290 8.18 -27.76 7.90
C MET A 290 8.48 -29.26 8.12
N ALA A 291 9.40 -29.83 7.35
CA ALA A 291 9.80 -31.24 7.53
C ALA A 291 10.44 -31.51 8.91
N SER A 292 11.21 -30.54 9.42
CA SER A 292 11.87 -30.66 10.73
C SER A 292 10.94 -30.39 11.92
N GLU A 293 10.09 -29.31 11.82
CA GLU A 293 9.31 -28.84 12.96
C GLU A 293 7.89 -29.42 13.00
N ASP A 294 7.23 -29.56 11.84
CA ASP A 294 5.83 -29.99 11.77
C ASP A 294 5.70 -31.51 11.59
N ILE A 295 6.56 -32.14 10.79
CA ILE A 295 6.61 -33.60 10.60
C ILE A 295 7.53 -34.24 11.65
N GLY A 296 8.73 -33.69 11.78
CA GLY A 296 9.70 -34.12 12.79
C GLY A 296 9.93 -35.66 12.86
N ASN A 297 9.89 -36.21 14.06
CA ASN A 297 10.08 -37.61 14.31
C ASN A 297 8.91 -38.52 13.90
N ALA A 298 7.77 -37.93 13.47
CA ALA A 298 6.63 -38.71 12.98
C ALA A 298 6.99 -39.48 11.68
N ASP A 299 7.78 -38.83 10.79
CA ASP A 299 8.41 -39.45 9.64
C ASP A 299 9.82 -38.86 9.41
N PRO A 300 10.88 -39.56 9.95
CA PRO A 300 12.25 -39.05 9.81
C PRO A 300 12.74 -38.92 8.37
N ARG A 301 12.09 -39.57 7.40
CA ARG A 301 12.43 -39.49 5.97
C ARG A 301 12.05 -38.14 5.40
N GLY A 302 11.05 -37.46 5.99
CA GLY A 302 10.54 -36.16 5.51
C GLY A 302 11.65 -35.13 5.45
N LEU A 303 12.49 -35.03 6.46
CA LEU A 303 13.62 -34.09 6.48
C LEU A 303 14.64 -34.40 5.39
N GLN A 304 14.98 -35.66 5.20
CA GLN A 304 15.95 -36.08 4.16
C GLN A 304 15.42 -35.76 2.74
N ILE A 305 14.13 -36.04 2.50
CA ILE A 305 13.47 -35.70 1.22
C ILE A 305 13.51 -34.23 0.97
N ALA A 306 13.20 -33.39 1.97
CA ALA A 306 13.21 -31.93 1.86
C ALA A 306 14.62 -31.38 1.58
N ILE A 307 15.66 -31.95 2.21
CA ILE A 307 17.06 -31.54 1.95
C ILE A 307 17.46 -31.95 0.54
N ASN A 308 17.16 -33.14 0.09
CA ASN A 308 17.50 -33.62 -1.26
C ASN A 308 16.78 -32.72 -2.33
N ALA A 309 15.54 -32.36 -2.07
CA ALA A 309 14.80 -31.41 -2.97
C ALA A 309 15.40 -30.00 -2.99
N TRP A 310 16.05 -29.56 -1.91
CA TRP A 310 16.72 -28.27 -1.88
C TRP A 310 18.06 -28.29 -2.64
N GLU A 311 18.77 -29.43 -2.60
CA GLU A 311 20.07 -29.57 -3.28
C GLU A 311 19.94 -29.78 -4.80
N THR A 312 18.73 -30.08 -5.31
CA THR A 312 18.43 -30.25 -6.73
C THR A 312 18.07 -28.91 -7.39
#